data_3b0e011f79c8ea26a4d318bb8272ec83
#
_entry.id   3b0e011f79c8ea26a4d318bb8272ec83
#
_cell.length_a   1.000
_cell.length_b   1.000
_cell.length_c   1.000
_cell.angle_alpha   90.00
_cell.angle_beta   90.00
_cell.angle_gamma   90.00
#
_symmetry.space_group_name_H-M   'P 1'
#
loop_
_entity.id
_entity.type
_entity.pdbx_description
1 polymer ?
#
loop_
_entity_poly.entity_id
_entity_poly.type
_entity_poly.pdbx_seq_one_letter_code
_entity_poly.pdbx_strand_id
1 'polypeptide(L)'
;MVSGVLVLAFFVPLYAYFYLPPFDFLPYNVGSEIEAENAIHLYDTGFNEVSDQVFSGGKPTYMIGIKEKITPEVGDKLAVLYEAYRDGTVNLFGVASGSGMTIPGYADIPVYFMDEVVLKSVLRTPVGVVAFADDRIVGKWNLLYTPYRFERGYGEELSRERWKRGAFFSGWVVMLALLFYERKKRTE
;
A
#
# COMPACT_ATOMS: atom_id res chain seq x y z
N MET A 1 -0.03 9.07 34.47
CA MET A 1 -1.03 8.48 33.54
C MET A 1 -1.32 9.34 32.30
N VAL A 2 -1.48 10.65 32.43
CA VAL A 2 -1.79 11.55 31.30
C VAL A 2 -0.72 11.54 30.20
N SER A 3 0.58 11.46 30.56
CA SER A 3 1.68 11.49 29.59
C SER A 3 1.69 10.30 28.61
N GLY A 4 1.41 9.08 29.07
CA GLY A 4 1.44 7.91 28.18
C GLY A 4 0.29 7.90 27.17
N VAL A 5 -0.90 8.36 27.57
CA VAL A 5 -2.07 8.48 26.68
C VAL A 5 -1.83 9.58 25.64
N LEU A 6 -1.23 10.71 26.02
CA LEU A 6 -0.86 11.78 25.11
C LEU A 6 0.17 11.33 24.08
N VAL A 7 1.22 10.61 24.50
CA VAL A 7 2.23 10.07 23.58
C VAL A 7 1.57 9.18 22.52
N LEU A 8 0.66 8.28 22.93
CA LEU A 8 -0.05 7.41 21.99
C LEU A 8 -0.99 8.17 21.07
N ALA A 9 -1.73 9.16 21.61
CA ALA A 9 -2.65 9.96 20.82
C ALA A 9 -1.93 10.73 19.68
N PHE A 10 -0.66 11.05 19.88
CA PHE A 10 0.17 11.70 18.84
C PHE A 10 0.92 10.71 17.94
N PHE A 11 1.51 9.65 18.50
CA PHE A 11 2.33 8.72 17.72
C PHE A 11 1.54 7.85 16.76
N VAL A 12 0.34 7.41 17.11
CA VAL A 12 -0.47 6.55 16.24
C VAL A 12 -0.94 7.29 14.97
N PRO A 13 -1.52 8.50 15.06
CA PRO A 13 -1.88 9.28 13.86
C PRO A 13 -0.64 9.68 13.03
N LEU A 14 0.45 10.06 13.67
CA LEU A 14 1.70 10.43 12.99
C LEU A 14 2.29 9.24 12.22
N TYR A 15 2.34 8.08 12.84
CA TYR A 15 2.76 6.84 12.19
C TYR A 15 1.85 6.49 11.00
N ALA A 16 0.53 6.56 11.20
CA ALA A 16 -0.44 6.28 10.15
C ALA A 16 -0.35 7.27 8.97
N TYR A 17 0.01 8.50 9.23
CA TYR A 17 0.22 9.52 8.21
C TYR A 17 1.43 9.21 7.32
N PHE A 18 2.56 8.80 7.91
CA PHE A 18 3.80 8.54 7.17
C PHE A 18 3.88 7.14 6.54
N TYR A 19 3.35 6.12 7.19
CA TYR A 19 3.64 4.72 6.85
C TYR A 19 2.42 3.89 6.44
N LEU A 20 1.26 4.43 6.30
CA LEU A 20 -0.02 3.75 6.27
C LEU A 20 -0.40 3.14 7.65
N PRO A 21 -1.70 3.10 7.96
CA PRO A 21 -2.13 2.55 9.24
C PRO A 21 -1.70 1.09 9.36
N PRO A 22 -1.19 0.67 10.52
CA PRO A 22 -0.80 -0.72 10.78
C PRO A 22 -2.00 -1.68 10.71
N PHE A 23 -3.20 -1.13 10.84
CA PHE A 23 -4.47 -1.82 10.64
C PHE A 23 -5.19 -1.18 9.47
N ASP A 24 -5.29 -1.92 8.39
CA ASP A 24 -6.13 -1.56 7.27
C ASP A 24 -7.46 -2.32 7.39
N PHE A 25 -8.52 -1.61 7.77
CA PHE A 25 -9.89 -2.14 7.87
C PHE A 25 -10.65 -2.05 6.54
N LEU A 26 -9.98 -1.68 5.47
CA LEU A 26 -10.58 -1.63 4.16
C LEU A 26 -10.76 -3.03 3.58
N PRO A 27 -11.72 -3.24 2.68
CA PRO A 27 -11.92 -4.52 2.01
C PRO A 27 -10.65 -5.06 1.34
N TYR A 28 -9.82 -4.16 0.82
CA TYR A 28 -8.59 -4.47 0.10
C TYR A 28 -7.34 -4.36 1.00
N ASN A 29 -7.34 -5.00 2.16
CA ASN A 29 -6.16 -4.99 3.03
C ASN A 29 -5.06 -5.95 2.56
N VAL A 30 -3.85 -5.82 3.11
CA VAL A 30 -2.76 -6.77 2.82
C VAL A 30 -3.12 -8.15 3.35
N GLY A 31 -3.15 -9.13 2.47
CA GLY A 31 -3.59 -10.51 2.70
C GLY A 31 -4.99 -10.81 2.17
N SER A 32 -5.76 -9.81 1.73
CA SER A 32 -7.05 -10.03 1.08
C SER A 32 -6.88 -10.74 -0.26
N GLU A 33 -7.74 -11.68 -0.53
CA GLU A 33 -7.94 -12.25 -1.86
C GLU A 33 -8.75 -11.27 -2.71
N ILE A 34 -8.42 -11.20 -4.00
CA ILE A 34 -9.20 -10.49 -4.99
C ILE A 34 -10.19 -11.50 -5.56
N GLU A 35 -11.26 -11.73 -4.81
CA GLU A 35 -12.35 -12.59 -5.24
C GLU A 35 -13.30 -11.85 -6.17
N ALA A 36 -14.17 -12.58 -6.88
CA ALA A 36 -15.13 -12.02 -7.82
C ALA A 36 -16.06 -10.96 -7.20
N GLU A 37 -16.35 -11.04 -5.90
CA GLU A 37 -17.17 -10.06 -5.18
C GLU A 37 -16.40 -8.75 -4.86
N ASN A 38 -15.06 -8.83 -4.80
CA ASN A 38 -14.15 -7.70 -4.57
C ASN A 38 -13.22 -7.51 -5.77
N ALA A 39 -13.68 -7.81 -6.97
CA ALA A 39 -12.88 -7.68 -8.17
C ALA A 39 -12.46 -6.22 -8.40
N ILE A 40 -11.19 -6.04 -8.70
CA ILE A 40 -10.67 -4.75 -9.12
C ILE A 40 -10.92 -4.64 -10.63
N HIS A 41 -11.90 -3.83 -11.00
CA HIS A 41 -12.22 -3.57 -12.40
C HIS A 41 -11.35 -2.45 -12.95
N LEU A 42 -10.59 -2.77 -13.99
CA LEU A 42 -9.72 -1.85 -14.72
C LEU A 42 -10.27 -1.63 -16.12
N TYR A 43 -10.26 -0.38 -16.55
CA TYR A 43 -10.74 0.02 -17.87
C TYR A 43 -9.63 0.72 -18.66
N ASP A 44 -9.55 0.45 -19.94
CA ASP A 44 -8.66 1.15 -20.86
C ASP A 44 -9.24 2.54 -21.25
N THR A 45 -8.53 3.26 -22.11
CA THR A 45 -8.96 4.55 -22.63
C THR A 45 -10.23 4.48 -23.49
N GLY A 46 -10.59 3.30 -23.97
CA GLY A 46 -11.83 3.01 -24.71
C GLY A 46 -12.97 2.54 -23.82
N PHE A 47 -12.79 2.54 -22.49
CA PHE A 47 -13.74 2.01 -21.50
C PHE A 47 -14.01 0.51 -21.65
N ASN A 48 -13.08 -0.25 -22.24
CA ASN A 48 -13.14 -1.72 -22.23
C ASN A 48 -12.54 -2.23 -20.93
N GLU A 49 -13.17 -3.24 -20.35
CA GLU A 49 -12.63 -3.91 -19.17
C GLU A 49 -11.41 -4.77 -19.55
N VAL A 50 -10.31 -4.57 -18.83
CA VAL A 50 -9.01 -5.22 -19.09
C VAL A 50 -8.42 -5.94 -17.87
N SER A 51 -9.19 -6.06 -16.81
CA SER A 51 -8.75 -6.63 -15.52
C SER A 51 -8.09 -7.98 -15.67
N ASP A 52 -8.75 -8.92 -16.38
CA ASP A 52 -8.24 -10.28 -16.58
C ASP A 52 -6.90 -10.30 -17.33
N GLN A 53 -6.72 -9.40 -18.30
CA GLN A 53 -5.49 -9.32 -19.07
C GLN A 53 -4.33 -8.79 -18.23
N VAL A 54 -4.62 -7.87 -17.32
CA VAL A 54 -3.63 -7.21 -16.47
C VAL A 54 -3.17 -8.12 -15.34
N PHE A 55 -4.07 -8.91 -14.76
CA PHE A 55 -3.77 -9.77 -13.62
C PHE A 55 -3.36 -11.21 -14.01
N SER A 56 -3.69 -11.70 -15.23
CA SER A 56 -3.46 -13.09 -15.64
C SER A 56 -2.00 -13.51 -15.86
N GLY A 57 -1.04 -12.63 -15.66
CA GLY A 57 0.36 -12.85 -16.09
C GLY A 57 1.20 -13.82 -15.26
N GLY A 58 0.73 -14.34 -14.11
CA GLY A 58 1.53 -15.22 -13.23
C GLY A 58 2.82 -14.58 -12.68
N LYS A 59 3.04 -13.29 -12.94
CA LYS A 59 4.16 -12.50 -12.45
C LYS A 59 3.72 -11.62 -11.28
N PRO A 60 4.64 -11.26 -10.37
CA PRO A 60 4.36 -10.23 -9.39
C PRO A 60 3.86 -8.96 -10.08
N THR A 61 2.70 -8.48 -9.67
CA THR A 61 2.02 -7.34 -10.31
C THR A 61 2.03 -6.16 -9.36
N TYR A 62 2.44 -5.00 -9.87
CA TYR A 62 2.49 -3.75 -9.10
C TYR A 62 1.57 -2.72 -9.73
N MET A 63 0.63 -2.20 -8.94
CA MET A 63 -0.31 -1.16 -9.31
C MET A 63 0.11 0.16 -8.67
N ILE A 64 0.31 1.19 -9.46
CA ILE A 64 0.56 2.56 -8.99
C ILE A 64 -0.77 3.29 -8.95
N GLY A 65 -1.32 3.50 -7.76
CA GLY A 65 -2.55 4.26 -7.58
C GLY A 65 -2.26 5.77 -7.59
N ILE A 66 -2.92 6.49 -8.49
CA ILE A 66 -2.70 7.91 -8.77
C ILE A 66 -4.01 8.66 -8.49
N LYS A 67 -4.11 9.30 -7.33
CA LYS A 67 -5.24 10.17 -6.98
C LYS A 67 -4.89 11.65 -7.14
N GLU A 68 -3.61 11.97 -7.11
CA GLU A 68 -3.08 13.31 -7.30
C GLU A 68 -1.90 13.27 -8.28
N LYS A 69 -1.57 14.42 -8.83
CA LYS A 69 -0.47 14.54 -9.80
C LYS A 69 0.86 14.08 -9.18
N ILE A 70 1.51 13.14 -9.86
CA ILE A 70 2.84 12.67 -9.48
C ILE A 70 3.87 13.76 -9.78
N THR A 71 4.70 14.09 -8.78
CA THR A 71 5.86 14.95 -8.99
C THR A 71 7.05 14.14 -9.51
N PRO A 72 8.02 14.76 -10.22
CA PRO A 72 9.21 14.05 -10.69
C PRO A 72 9.95 13.30 -9.58
N GLU A 73 10.08 13.90 -8.38
CA GLU A 73 10.73 13.30 -7.22
C GLU A 73 10.04 11.99 -6.75
N VAL A 74 8.73 11.92 -6.89
CA VAL A 74 7.96 10.71 -6.59
C VAL A 74 8.14 9.70 -7.71
N GLY A 75 8.19 10.15 -8.96
CA GLY A 75 8.50 9.31 -10.12
C GLY A 75 9.86 8.62 -9.98
N ASP A 76 10.89 9.33 -9.56
CA ASP A 76 12.25 8.76 -9.37
C ASP A 76 12.28 7.56 -8.42
N LYS A 77 11.35 7.50 -7.46
CA LYS A 77 11.22 6.36 -6.55
C LYS A 77 10.76 5.08 -7.25
N LEU A 78 10.20 5.19 -8.44
CA LEU A 78 9.72 4.04 -9.23
C LEU A 78 10.81 3.42 -10.10
N ALA A 79 12.01 4.01 -10.17
CA ALA A 79 13.07 3.58 -11.09
C ALA A 79 13.36 2.08 -11.01
N VAL A 80 13.50 1.52 -9.81
CA VAL A 80 13.79 0.09 -9.62
C VAL A 80 12.64 -0.80 -10.09
N LEU A 81 11.39 -0.41 -9.82
CA LEU A 81 10.21 -1.14 -10.35
C LEU A 81 10.13 -1.05 -11.87
N TYR A 82 10.46 0.11 -12.39
CA TYR A 82 10.45 0.32 -13.84
C TYR A 82 11.53 -0.52 -14.55
N GLU A 83 12.72 -0.63 -13.98
CA GLU A 83 13.75 -1.55 -14.48
C GLU A 83 13.24 -3.00 -14.49
N ALA A 84 12.70 -3.47 -13.37
CA ALA A 84 12.12 -4.81 -13.29
C ALA A 84 10.95 -5.04 -14.27
N TYR A 85 10.15 -4.01 -14.53
CA TYR A 85 9.10 -4.04 -15.56
C TYR A 85 9.69 -4.18 -16.97
N ARG A 86 10.72 -3.39 -17.30
CA ARG A 86 11.41 -3.47 -18.60
C ARG A 86 12.09 -4.82 -18.81
N ASP A 87 12.65 -5.40 -17.76
CA ASP A 87 13.26 -6.74 -17.80
C ASP A 87 12.20 -7.86 -17.85
N GLY A 88 10.91 -7.52 -17.78
CA GLY A 88 9.82 -8.46 -17.83
C GLY A 88 9.68 -9.37 -16.59
N THR A 89 10.32 -9.04 -15.48
CA THR A 89 10.25 -9.80 -14.23
C THR A 89 9.01 -9.50 -13.42
N VAL A 90 8.45 -8.30 -13.58
CA VAL A 90 7.20 -7.87 -12.92
C VAL A 90 6.23 -7.31 -13.95
N ASN A 91 4.96 -7.27 -13.61
CA ASN A 91 3.95 -6.50 -14.31
C ASN A 91 3.76 -5.16 -13.55
N LEU A 92 3.73 -4.03 -14.27
CA LEU A 92 3.63 -2.68 -13.70
C LEU A 92 2.64 -1.85 -14.49
N PHE A 93 1.69 -1.23 -13.81
CA PHE A 93 0.73 -0.32 -14.40
C PHE A 93 0.28 0.77 -13.43
N GLY A 94 -0.17 1.89 -13.98
CA GLY A 94 -0.81 2.96 -13.24
C GLY A 94 -2.33 2.80 -13.21
N VAL A 95 -2.97 3.32 -12.18
CA VAL A 95 -4.43 3.41 -12.08
C VAL A 95 -4.82 4.78 -11.58
N ALA A 96 -5.78 5.40 -12.27
CA ALA A 96 -6.30 6.71 -11.92
C ALA A 96 -7.83 6.74 -12.03
N SER A 97 -8.48 7.63 -11.28
CA SER A 97 -9.92 7.88 -11.39
C SER A 97 -10.27 8.95 -12.42
N GLY A 98 -9.28 9.68 -12.92
CA GLY A 98 -9.44 10.77 -13.90
C GLY A 98 -8.64 10.54 -15.18
N SER A 99 -9.10 11.14 -16.29
CA SER A 99 -8.43 11.09 -17.58
C SER A 99 -7.15 11.92 -17.62
N GLY A 100 -6.19 11.50 -18.46
CA GLY A 100 -4.97 12.26 -18.73
C GLY A 100 -3.91 12.23 -17.64
N MET A 101 -4.04 11.35 -16.64
CA MET A 101 -2.99 11.12 -15.67
C MET A 101 -1.88 10.28 -16.28
N THR A 102 -0.64 10.72 -16.11
CA THR A 102 0.57 10.04 -16.58
C THR A 102 1.57 9.96 -15.45
N ILE A 103 2.49 9.02 -15.58
CA ILE A 103 3.60 8.87 -14.63
C ILE A 103 4.81 9.62 -15.23
N PRO A 104 5.23 10.75 -14.66
CA PRO A 104 6.35 11.54 -15.19
C PRO A 104 7.62 10.71 -15.30
N GLY A 105 8.27 10.75 -16.48
CA GLY A 105 9.48 9.97 -16.75
C GLY A 105 9.25 8.54 -17.23
N TYR A 106 8.01 8.02 -17.20
CA TYR A 106 7.67 6.63 -17.49
C TYR A 106 6.41 6.53 -18.37
N ALA A 107 6.48 7.10 -19.58
CA ALA A 107 5.35 7.20 -20.49
C ALA A 107 4.87 5.86 -21.08
N ASP A 108 5.71 4.84 -21.00
CA ASP A 108 5.43 3.48 -21.49
C ASP A 108 4.73 2.60 -20.44
N ILE A 109 4.61 3.05 -19.19
CA ILE A 109 3.77 2.38 -18.19
C ILE A 109 2.30 2.65 -18.55
N PRO A 110 1.49 1.63 -18.84
CA PRO A 110 0.08 1.81 -19.13
C PRO A 110 -0.65 2.37 -17.91
N VAL A 111 -1.57 3.30 -18.13
CA VAL A 111 -2.44 3.84 -17.07
C VAL A 111 -3.88 3.49 -17.41
N TYR A 112 -4.53 2.77 -16.50
CA TYR A 112 -5.92 2.34 -16.60
C TYR A 112 -6.84 3.20 -15.72
N PHE A 113 -8.14 3.11 -15.98
CA PHE A 113 -9.15 3.78 -15.18
C PHE A 113 -9.73 2.81 -14.15
N MET A 114 -10.03 3.36 -12.98
CA MET A 114 -10.75 2.67 -11.92
C MET A 114 -11.75 3.65 -11.30
N ASP A 115 -12.85 3.11 -10.80
CA ASP A 115 -13.79 3.89 -10.00
C ASP A 115 -13.09 4.55 -8.81
N GLU A 116 -13.42 5.81 -8.56
CA GLU A 116 -12.76 6.63 -7.52
C GLU A 116 -12.99 6.07 -6.10
N VAL A 117 -14.19 5.52 -5.85
CA VAL A 117 -14.53 4.95 -4.54
C VAL A 117 -13.72 3.66 -4.31
N VAL A 118 -13.58 2.84 -5.35
CA VAL A 118 -12.76 1.63 -5.31
C VAL A 118 -11.29 2.01 -5.12
N LEU A 119 -10.76 2.97 -5.90
CA LEU A 119 -9.38 3.43 -5.75
C LEU A 119 -9.08 3.97 -4.35
N LYS A 120 -10.02 4.71 -3.74
CA LYS A 120 -9.90 5.20 -2.36
C LYS A 120 -9.97 4.07 -1.33
N SER A 121 -10.72 3.01 -1.61
CA SER A 121 -10.80 1.83 -0.74
C SER A 121 -9.57 0.93 -0.85
N VAL A 122 -8.93 0.89 -2.01
CA VAL A 122 -7.66 0.16 -2.22
C VAL A 122 -6.48 0.92 -1.61
N LEU A 123 -6.43 2.24 -1.79
CA LEU A 123 -5.30 3.09 -1.38
C LEU A 123 -5.79 4.37 -0.69
N ARG A 124 -5.31 4.62 0.53
CA ARG A 124 -5.62 5.86 1.28
C ARG A 124 -4.73 7.04 0.92
N THR A 125 -3.56 6.78 0.35
CA THR A 125 -2.58 7.82 0.01
C THR A 125 -2.87 8.49 -1.31
N PRO A 126 -2.43 9.75 -1.53
CA PRO A 126 -2.54 10.42 -2.81
C PRO A 126 -1.86 9.67 -3.95
N VAL A 127 -0.65 9.15 -3.69
CA VAL A 127 0.09 8.28 -4.60
C VAL A 127 0.67 7.12 -3.81
N GLY A 128 0.46 5.91 -4.28
CA GLY A 128 0.98 4.73 -3.61
C GLY A 128 1.10 3.53 -4.56
N VAL A 129 1.77 2.49 -4.07
CA VAL A 129 1.91 1.23 -4.81
C VAL A 129 1.23 0.12 -4.04
N VAL A 130 0.56 -0.75 -4.77
CA VAL A 130 -0.03 -2.01 -4.28
C VAL A 130 0.61 -3.15 -5.03
N ALA A 131 1.11 -4.14 -4.32
CA ALA A 131 1.64 -5.36 -4.92
C ALA A 131 0.65 -6.51 -4.79
N PHE A 132 0.53 -7.25 -5.87
CA PHE A 132 -0.33 -8.42 -5.98
C PHE A 132 0.51 -9.65 -6.34
N ALA A 133 0.16 -10.79 -5.77
CA ALA A 133 0.61 -12.10 -6.22
C ALA A 133 -0.38 -13.17 -5.79
N ASP A 134 -0.50 -14.19 -6.61
CA ASP A 134 -1.40 -15.33 -6.40
C ASP A 134 -2.81 -14.85 -5.98
N ASP A 135 -3.35 -13.88 -6.72
CA ASP A 135 -4.65 -13.23 -6.52
C ASP A 135 -4.83 -12.58 -5.14
N ARG A 136 -3.73 -12.21 -4.49
CA ARG A 136 -3.73 -11.55 -3.17
C ARG A 136 -2.98 -10.24 -3.17
N ILE A 137 -3.45 -9.31 -2.35
CA ILE A 137 -2.70 -8.11 -2.02
C ILE A 137 -1.62 -8.46 -1.00
N VAL A 138 -0.38 -8.26 -1.37
CA VAL A 138 0.77 -8.68 -0.56
C VAL A 138 1.55 -7.52 0.03
N GLY A 139 1.34 -6.32 -0.50
CA GLY A 139 1.95 -5.11 0.04
C GLY A 139 1.26 -3.85 -0.44
N LYS A 140 1.34 -2.81 0.38
CA LYS A 140 0.90 -1.46 0.05
C LYS A 140 1.89 -0.45 0.60
N TRP A 141 2.20 0.59 -0.18
CA TRP A 141 3.16 1.63 0.18
C TRP A 141 2.69 3.02 -0.20
N ASN A 142 3.04 3.98 0.64
CA ASN A 142 2.86 5.40 0.36
C ASN A 142 4.13 5.93 -0.33
N LEU A 143 4.05 6.29 -1.61
CA LEU A 143 5.21 6.79 -2.36
C LEU A 143 5.69 8.16 -1.91
N LEU A 144 4.84 8.99 -1.31
CA LEU A 144 5.22 10.34 -0.92
C LEU A 144 6.25 10.33 0.21
N TYR A 145 6.08 9.44 1.20
CA TYR A 145 6.82 9.51 2.46
C TYR A 145 7.73 8.31 2.73
N THR A 146 7.51 7.20 2.08
CA THR A 146 8.30 5.99 2.35
C THR A 146 9.63 6.06 1.60
N PRO A 147 10.78 5.94 2.28
CA PRO A 147 12.05 5.71 1.59
C PRO A 147 11.97 4.34 0.90
N TYR A 148 12.04 4.36 -0.39
CA TYR A 148 11.71 3.22 -1.22
C TYR A 148 12.92 2.34 -1.46
N ARG A 149 12.77 1.06 -1.21
CA ARG A 149 13.73 0.03 -1.60
C ARG A 149 12.96 -1.17 -2.15
N PHE A 150 12.65 -1.14 -3.43
CA PHE A 150 12.20 -2.33 -4.18
C PHE A 150 13.35 -3.32 -4.49
N GLU A 151 14.52 -3.11 -3.89
CA GLU A 151 15.70 -3.97 -4.04
C GLU A 151 15.52 -5.35 -3.40
N ARG A 152 14.43 -5.59 -2.69
CA ARG A 152 14.17 -6.83 -1.96
C ARG A 152 13.17 -7.69 -2.71
N GLY A 153 13.49 -8.98 -2.80
CA GLY A 153 12.58 -9.96 -3.37
C GLY A 153 11.24 -10.01 -2.63
N TYR A 154 10.22 -10.31 -3.38
CA TYR A 154 8.82 -10.37 -2.97
C TYR A 154 8.54 -11.09 -1.63
N GLY A 155 9.20 -12.23 -1.39
CA GLY A 155 9.06 -12.98 -0.13
C GLY A 155 9.61 -12.26 1.10
N GLU A 156 10.61 -11.39 0.93
CA GLU A 156 11.17 -10.59 2.03
C GLU A 156 10.21 -9.48 2.45
N GLU A 157 9.46 -8.91 1.53
CA GLU A 157 8.50 -7.87 1.84
C GLU A 157 7.28 -8.41 2.60
N LEU A 158 6.77 -9.57 2.23
CA LEU A 158 5.73 -10.27 2.99
C LEU A 158 6.17 -10.59 4.42
N SER A 159 7.40 -11.08 4.59
CA SER A 159 8.01 -11.34 5.89
C SER A 159 8.10 -10.05 6.71
N ARG A 160 8.51 -8.96 6.09
CA ARG A 160 8.67 -7.65 6.73
C ARG A 160 7.34 -7.06 7.17
N GLU A 161 6.28 -7.17 6.36
CA GLU A 161 4.95 -6.70 6.74
C GLU A 161 4.37 -7.52 7.92
N ARG A 162 4.56 -8.84 7.93
CA ARG A 162 4.20 -9.68 9.08
C ARG A 162 4.97 -9.27 10.34
N TRP A 163 6.27 -8.99 10.19
CA TRP A 163 7.11 -8.58 11.31
C TRP A 163 6.71 -7.22 11.87
N LYS A 164 6.38 -6.24 11.03
CA LYS A 164 5.87 -4.93 11.45
C LYS A 164 4.58 -5.06 12.26
N ARG A 165 3.64 -5.89 11.78
CA ARG A 165 2.38 -6.16 12.50
C ARG A 165 2.66 -6.82 13.85
N GLY A 166 3.53 -7.83 13.90
CA GLY A 166 3.93 -8.50 15.14
C GLY A 166 4.58 -7.55 16.14
N ALA A 167 5.52 -6.72 15.69
CA ALA A 167 6.19 -5.72 16.53
C ALA A 167 5.24 -4.67 17.08
N PHE A 168 4.28 -4.23 16.28
CA PHE A 168 3.25 -3.30 16.72
C PHE A 168 2.37 -3.91 17.81
N PHE A 169 1.88 -5.15 17.62
CA PHE A 169 1.08 -5.85 18.63
C PHE A 169 1.84 -6.08 19.92
N SER A 170 3.10 -6.54 19.85
CA SER A 170 3.92 -6.74 21.05
C SER A 170 4.15 -5.43 21.80
N GLY A 171 4.40 -4.33 21.11
CA GLY A 171 4.51 -3.00 21.71
C GLY A 171 3.25 -2.59 22.47
N TRP A 172 2.07 -2.84 21.88
CA TRP A 172 0.78 -2.58 22.53
C TRP A 172 0.57 -3.43 23.78
N VAL A 173 0.88 -4.73 23.72
CA VAL A 173 0.75 -5.65 24.87
C VAL A 173 1.65 -5.21 26.03
N VAL A 174 2.91 -4.88 25.74
CA VAL A 174 3.86 -4.39 26.74
C VAL A 174 3.36 -3.10 27.38
N MET A 175 2.86 -2.18 26.57
CA MET A 175 2.34 -0.92 27.09
C MET A 175 1.10 -1.11 27.97
N LEU A 176 0.15 -1.95 27.58
CA LEU A 176 -1.02 -2.27 28.40
C LEU A 176 -0.57 -2.92 29.73
N ALA A 177 0.39 -3.85 29.68
CA ALA A 177 0.95 -4.46 30.88
C ALA A 177 1.56 -3.43 31.83
N LEU A 178 2.32 -2.44 31.31
CA LEU A 178 2.88 -1.35 32.12
C LEU A 178 1.80 -0.46 32.72
N LEU A 179 0.74 -0.13 31.97
CA LEU A 179 -0.39 0.66 32.49
C LEU A 179 -1.13 -0.08 33.61
N PHE A 180 -1.36 -1.38 33.48
CA PHE A 180 -1.96 -2.21 34.53
C PHE A 180 -1.06 -2.32 35.77
N TYR A 181 0.26 -2.48 35.58
CA TYR A 181 1.22 -2.52 36.66
C TYR A 181 1.27 -1.21 37.46
N GLU A 182 1.31 -0.06 36.78
CA GLU A 182 1.27 1.24 37.46
C GLU A 182 -0.05 1.48 38.20
N ARG A 183 -1.16 1.00 37.63
CA ARG A 183 -2.49 1.12 38.31
C ARG A 183 -2.51 0.29 39.61
N LYS A 184 -2.00 -0.94 39.57
CA LYS A 184 -1.93 -1.81 40.75
C LYS A 184 -1.07 -1.18 41.85
N LYS A 185 0.10 -0.64 41.54
CA LYS A 185 1.02 0.02 42.47
C LYS A 185 0.42 1.26 43.15
N ARG A 186 -0.61 1.89 42.57
CA ARG A 186 -1.28 3.07 43.18
C ARG A 186 -2.46 2.68 44.07
N THR A 187 -2.89 1.44 44.04
CA THR A 187 -4.01 0.93 44.83
C THR A 187 -3.54 0.14 46.07
N GLU A 188 -2.26 -0.16 46.13
CA GLU A 188 -1.52 -0.67 47.31
C GLU A 188 -0.87 0.51 48.06
#